data_e4fd8ad463a417a6efd25d119dec2eea
#
_entry.id   e4fd8ad463a417a6efd25d119dec2eea
#
_cell.length_a   1.000
_cell.length_b   1.000
_cell.length_c   1.000
_cell.angle_alpha   90.00
_cell.angle_beta   90.00
_cell.angle_gamma   90.00
#
_symmetry.space_group_name_H-M   'P 1'
#
loop_
_entity.id
_entity.type
_entity.pdbx_description
1 polymer ?
#
loop_
_entity_poly.entity_id
_entity_poly.type
_entity_poly.pdbx_seq_one_letter_code
_entity_poly.pdbx_strand_id
1 'polypeptide(L)'
;GAGKSTLLNLIAGEITPTAGAVYLDNVPIGQQRRFGHPRKAGCIGYVPQISQLMRKRTIEENLAMASMIGRGRRKVPMEERIRKALCMVGLKDVEKRYPVELSLGECRRVELARAIINSPSVLVLDELTASLDEDTIWDLFHLIGELNRLGTTVIMATHAKNFVNLMRKRVITLVDGRIFGDVRNGRYGDVM
;
A
#
# COMPACT_ATOMS: atom_id res chain seq x y z
N GLY A 1 1.91 -13.28 14.53
CA GLY A 1 3.00 -14.14 14.14
C GLY A 1 2.75 -15.06 12.93
N ALA A 2 1.57 -15.03 12.26
CA ALA A 2 1.26 -15.94 11.14
C ALA A 2 2.05 -15.71 9.83
N GLY A 3 2.98 -14.74 9.78
CA GLY A 3 3.79 -14.45 8.59
C GLY A 3 3.18 -13.44 7.60
N LYS A 4 2.09 -12.76 7.92
CA LYS A 4 1.42 -11.80 7.02
C LYS A 4 2.35 -10.68 6.56
N SER A 5 2.98 -9.95 7.47
CA SER A 5 3.90 -8.86 7.14
C SER A 5 5.11 -9.34 6.34
N THR A 6 5.63 -10.54 6.63
CA THR A 6 6.71 -11.15 5.84
C THR A 6 6.27 -11.40 4.40
N LEU A 7 5.07 -11.96 4.20
CA LEU A 7 4.50 -12.17 2.86
C LEU A 7 4.29 -10.85 2.13
N LEU A 8 3.75 -9.83 2.80
CA LEU A 8 3.55 -8.51 2.20
C LEU A 8 4.88 -7.84 1.83
N ASN A 9 5.90 -7.94 2.67
CA ASN A 9 7.25 -7.44 2.37
C ASN A 9 7.89 -8.14 1.17
N LEU A 10 7.68 -9.46 1.02
CA LEU A 10 8.11 -10.22 -0.16
C LEU A 10 7.40 -9.72 -1.43
N ILE A 11 6.07 -9.53 -1.37
CA ILE A 11 5.27 -9.01 -2.50
C ILE A 11 5.68 -7.59 -2.84
N ALA A 12 5.91 -6.74 -1.84
CA ALA A 12 6.38 -5.36 -2.04
C ALA A 12 7.82 -5.28 -2.58
N GLY A 13 8.57 -6.37 -2.47
CA GLY A 13 9.99 -6.42 -2.89
C GLY A 13 10.94 -5.76 -1.89
N GLU A 14 10.49 -5.55 -0.66
CA GLU A 14 11.30 -5.01 0.44
C GLU A 14 12.33 -6.03 0.95
N ILE A 15 11.96 -7.31 0.91
CA ILE A 15 12.84 -8.43 1.24
C ILE A 15 12.89 -9.43 0.09
N THR A 16 13.98 -10.17 0.00
CA THR A 16 14.19 -11.22 -1.02
C THR A 16 13.83 -12.60 -0.45
N PRO A 17 13.08 -13.45 -1.18
CA PRO A 17 12.80 -14.80 -0.72
C PRO A 17 14.06 -15.64 -0.63
N THR A 18 14.17 -16.49 0.41
CA THR A 18 15.29 -17.45 0.58
C THR A 18 15.27 -18.56 -0.48
N ALA A 19 14.07 -18.94 -0.92
CA ALA A 19 13.85 -19.89 -1.99
C ALA A 19 12.61 -19.50 -2.78
N GLY A 20 12.53 -19.89 -4.06
CA GLY A 20 11.47 -19.48 -4.95
C GLY A 20 11.60 -18.04 -5.46
N ALA A 21 10.53 -17.48 -5.98
CA ALA A 21 10.50 -16.12 -6.50
C ALA A 21 9.07 -15.53 -6.43
N VAL A 22 8.97 -14.21 -6.40
CA VAL A 22 7.72 -13.46 -6.52
C VAL A 22 7.67 -12.85 -7.91
N TYR A 23 6.51 -12.96 -8.57
CA TYR A 23 6.31 -12.44 -9.93
C TYR A 23 5.16 -11.44 -9.97
N LEU A 24 5.33 -10.38 -10.73
CA LEU A 24 4.27 -9.45 -11.13
C LEU A 24 4.20 -9.45 -12.66
N ASP A 25 3.07 -9.86 -13.23
CA ASP A 25 2.88 -10.03 -14.69
C ASP A 25 4.04 -10.81 -15.34
N ASN A 26 4.38 -11.97 -14.78
CA ASN A 26 5.49 -12.84 -15.20
C ASN A 26 6.90 -12.20 -15.10
N VAL A 27 7.04 -11.06 -14.45
CA VAL A 27 8.34 -10.43 -14.21
C VAL A 27 8.72 -10.62 -12.72
N PRO A 28 9.90 -11.19 -12.43
CA PRO A 28 10.33 -11.42 -11.05
C PRO A 28 10.53 -10.11 -10.30
N ILE A 29 10.07 -10.06 -9.04
CA ILE A 29 10.24 -8.95 -8.11
C ILE A 29 11.36 -9.29 -7.12
N GLY A 30 12.12 -8.27 -6.67
CA GLY A 30 13.06 -8.42 -5.55
C GLY A 30 14.37 -9.15 -5.85
N GLN A 31 14.58 -9.68 -7.05
CA GLN A 31 15.89 -10.23 -7.41
C GLN A 31 16.92 -9.10 -7.60
N GLN A 32 18.10 -9.28 -6.96
CA GLN A 32 19.21 -8.35 -7.07
C GLN A 32 19.54 -8.07 -8.56
N ARG A 33 19.89 -6.83 -8.84
CA ARG A 33 20.34 -6.35 -10.16
C ARG A 33 21.48 -7.23 -10.70
N ARG A 34 21.17 -8.26 -11.45
CA ARG A 34 22.06 -8.67 -12.52
C ARG A 34 21.66 -7.87 -13.75
N PHE A 35 22.61 -7.15 -14.29
CA PHE A 35 22.55 -6.28 -15.48
C PHE A 35 21.29 -6.38 -16.34
N GLY A 36 20.55 -5.26 -16.49
CA GLY A 36 19.71 -5.03 -17.66
C GLY A 36 18.19 -5.12 -17.49
N HIS A 37 17.62 -5.72 -16.44
CA HIS A 37 16.17 -5.72 -16.28
C HIS A 37 15.70 -4.53 -15.42
N PRO A 38 14.87 -3.62 -15.98
CA PRO A 38 14.28 -2.57 -15.17
C PRO A 38 13.36 -3.22 -14.14
N ARG A 39 13.65 -3.04 -12.83
CA ARG A 39 12.57 -3.12 -11.85
C ARG A 39 11.38 -2.38 -12.45
N LYS A 40 10.17 -2.94 -12.39
CA LYS A 40 8.93 -2.18 -12.53
C LYS A 40 8.81 -1.28 -11.27
N ALA A 41 9.81 -0.40 -11.07
CA ALA A 41 9.85 0.53 -9.96
C ALA A 41 8.64 1.45 -10.07
N GLY A 42 7.83 1.53 -9.02
CA GLY A 42 6.58 2.26 -9.02
C GLY A 42 5.35 1.47 -9.45
N CYS A 43 5.49 0.19 -9.87
CA CYS A 43 4.31 -0.66 -10.14
C CYS A 43 3.67 -1.20 -8.86
N ILE A 44 4.38 -1.20 -7.73
CA ILE A 44 3.87 -1.60 -6.43
C ILE A 44 3.96 -0.41 -5.48
N GLY A 45 2.83 -0.01 -4.93
CA GLY A 45 2.75 0.90 -3.79
C GLY A 45 2.72 0.08 -2.50
N TYR A 46 3.45 0.51 -1.48
CA TYR A 46 3.48 -0.19 -0.19
C TYR A 46 3.27 0.78 0.97
N VAL A 47 2.36 0.40 1.87
CA VAL A 47 2.15 1.07 3.15
C VAL A 47 2.45 0.06 4.26
N PRO A 48 3.56 0.21 5.00
CA PRO A 48 3.93 -0.68 6.08
C PRO A 48 3.12 -0.40 7.34
N GLN A 49 3.09 -1.37 8.26
CA GLN A 49 2.44 -1.26 9.56
C GLN A 49 2.97 -0.08 10.40
N ILE A 50 4.30 0.08 10.42
CA ILE A 50 4.95 1.21 11.12
C ILE A 50 5.14 2.36 10.14
N SER A 51 4.66 3.53 10.53
CA SER A 51 4.80 4.74 9.71
C SER A 51 6.25 5.03 9.34
N GLN A 52 6.48 5.25 8.05
CA GLN A 52 7.77 5.65 7.49
C GLN A 52 7.74 7.08 6.94
N LEU A 53 6.84 7.93 7.44
CA LEU A 53 6.86 9.35 7.11
C LEU A 53 8.07 10.02 7.76
N MET A 54 8.77 10.81 6.99
CA MET A 54 9.91 11.59 7.47
C MET A 54 9.40 12.78 8.27
N ARG A 55 9.47 12.70 9.61
CA ARG A 55 8.91 13.69 10.54
C ARG A 55 9.48 15.10 10.38
N LYS A 56 10.72 15.21 9.90
CA LYS A 56 11.44 16.49 9.70
C LYS A 56 11.29 17.04 8.26
N ARG A 57 10.44 16.45 7.45
CA ARG A 57 10.13 16.84 6.09
C ARG A 57 8.65 17.17 5.97
N THR A 58 8.33 18.11 5.10
CA THR A 58 6.93 18.44 4.80
C THR A 58 6.25 17.28 4.10
N ILE A 59 4.92 17.33 4.01
CA ILE A 59 4.13 16.33 3.29
C ILE A 59 4.53 16.31 1.81
N GLU A 60 4.69 17.49 1.19
CA GLU A 60 5.18 17.61 -0.19
C GLU A 60 6.52 16.91 -0.39
N GLU A 61 7.51 17.13 0.49
CA GLU A 61 8.81 16.49 0.43
C GLU A 61 8.72 14.97 0.59
N ASN A 62 7.86 14.48 1.50
CA ASN A 62 7.59 13.05 1.68
C ASN A 62 7.06 12.39 0.40
N LEU A 63 6.14 13.06 -0.30
CA LEU A 63 5.56 12.56 -1.54
C LEU A 63 6.54 12.72 -2.72
N ALA A 64 7.28 13.82 -2.77
CA ALA A 64 8.28 14.08 -3.81
C ALA A 64 9.33 12.97 -3.89
N MET A 65 9.86 12.53 -2.76
CA MET A 65 10.85 11.44 -2.71
C MET A 65 10.28 10.13 -3.29
N ALA A 66 9.07 9.76 -2.94
CA ALA A 66 8.41 8.58 -3.52
C ALA A 66 8.17 8.73 -5.03
N SER A 67 7.85 9.96 -5.45
CA SER A 67 7.63 10.31 -6.86
C SER A 67 8.87 10.09 -7.74
N MET A 68 10.08 10.21 -7.18
CA MET A 68 11.35 10.05 -7.91
C MET A 68 11.71 8.60 -8.23
N ILE A 69 11.10 7.64 -7.50
CA ILE A 69 11.42 6.21 -7.66
C ILE A 69 10.90 5.65 -8.99
N GLY A 70 9.84 6.22 -9.54
CA GLY A 70 9.26 5.79 -10.82
C GLY A 70 10.14 6.19 -12.02
N ARG A 71 10.59 5.22 -12.83
CA ARG A 71 11.36 5.48 -14.06
C ARG A 71 10.47 6.00 -15.18
N GLY A 72 10.94 7.08 -15.86
CA GLY A 72 10.35 7.63 -17.07
C GLY A 72 10.23 9.15 -17.03
N ARG A 73 10.39 9.81 -18.19
CA ARG A 73 10.00 11.22 -18.36
C ARG A 73 8.49 11.32 -18.17
N ARG A 74 8.07 11.76 -17.00
CA ARG A 74 6.64 11.99 -16.75
C ARG A 74 6.27 13.34 -17.34
N LYS A 75 5.23 13.35 -18.16
CA LYS A 75 4.69 14.57 -18.78
C LYS A 75 4.07 15.54 -17.77
N VAL A 76 3.65 15.00 -16.60
CA VAL A 76 2.96 15.78 -15.55
C VAL A 76 3.99 16.27 -14.52
N PRO A 77 4.00 17.56 -14.18
CA PRO A 77 4.86 18.14 -13.15
C PRO A 77 4.69 17.46 -11.80
N MET A 78 5.76 17.44 -11.00
CA MET A 78 5.76 16.76 -9.70
C MET A 78 4.72 17.34 -8.73
N GLU A 79 4.61 18.65 -8.68
CA GLU A 79 3.65 19.37 -7.84
C GLU A 79 2.20 18.99 -8.16
N GLU A 80 1.85 18.89 -9.42
CA GLU A 80 0.52 18.47 -9.86
C GLU A 80 0.23 17.03 -9.46
N ARG A 81 1.22 16.15 -9.55
CA ARG A 81 1.10 14.74 -9.12
C ARG A 81 0.91 14.62 -7.62
N ILE A 82 1.64 15.43 -6.84
CA ILE A 82 1.51 15.49 -5.38
C ILE A 82 0.09 15.95 -5.02
N ARG A 83 -0.36 17.06 -5.60
CA ARG A 83 -1.71 17.60 -5.37
C ARG A 83 -2.78 16.58 -5.73
N LYS A 84 -2.65 15.91 -6.88
CA LYS A 84 -3.58 14.85 -7.30
C LYS A 84 -3.61 13.69 -6.32
N ALA A 85 -2.44 13.22 -5.86
CA ALA A 85 -2.36 12.12 -4.89
C ALA A 85 -2.99 12.49 -3.55
N LEU A 86 -2.75 13.71 -3.04
CA LEU A 86 -3.38 14.21 -1.82
C LEU A 86 -4.91 14.37 -1.98
N CYS A 87 -5.35 14.92 -3.11
CA CYS A 87 -6.78 15.03 -3.40
C CYS A 87 -7.47 13.67 -3.44
N MET A 88 -6.83 12.65 -4.04
CA MET A 88 -7.36 11.27 -4.10
C MET A 88 -7.57 10.66 -2.72
N VAL A 89 -6.79 11.04 -1.73
CA VAL A 89 -6.94 10.56 -0.34
C VAL A 89 -7.75 11.53 0.53
N GLY A 90 -8.39 12.54 -0.06
CA GLY A 90 -9.25 13.49 0.63
C GLY A 90 -8.51 14.52 1.49
N LEU A 91 -7.23 14.79 1.19
CA LEU A 91 -6.43 15.80 1.86
C LEU A 91 -6.27 17.04 0.97
N LYS A 92 -6.42 18.23 1.55
CA LYS A 92 -6.25 19.53 0.89
C LYS A 92 -5.41 20.46 1.77
N ASP A 93 -4.58 21.26 1.14
CA ASP A 93 -3.82 22.34 1.78
C ASP A 93 -2.88 21.85 2.90
N VAL A 94 -2.35 20.61 2.78
CA VAL A 94 -1.45 19.99 3.77
C VAL A 94 -0.01 19.90 3.26
N GLU A 95 0.28 20.32 2.04
CA GLU A 95 1.56 20.14 1.35
C GLU A 95 2.74 20.66 2.17
N LYS A 96 2.58 21.83 2.80
CA LYS A 96 3.62 22.50 3.58
C LYS A 96 3.64 22.12 5.05
N ARG A 97 2.67 21.34 5.51
CA ARG A 97 2.62 20.86 6.89
C ARG A 97 3.62 19.71 7.11
N TYR A 98 3.96 19.50 8.36
CA TYR A 98 4.79 18.37 8.80
C TYR A 98 3.91 17.22 9.32
N PRO A 99 4.38 15.97 9.26
CA PRO A 99 3.61 14.82 9.80
C PRO A 99 3.19 14.97 11.27
N VAL A 100 3.97 15.70 12.06
CA VAL A 100 3.67 15.95 13.49
C VAL A 100 2.49 16.89 13.72
N GLU A 101 2.06 17.61 12.71
CA GLU A 101 0.93 18.53 12.74
C GLU A 101 -0.37 17.88 12.27
N LEU A 102 -0.31 16.62 11.87
CA LEU A 102 -1.45 15.86 11.36
C LEU A 102 -1.95 14.85 12.39
N SER A 103 -3.26 14.58 12.36
CA SER A 103 -3.84 13.44 13.08
C SER A 103 -3.29 12.11 12.56
N LEU A 104 -3.48 11.05 13.32
CA LEU A 104 -3.06 9.70 12.89
C LEU A 104 -3.76 9.27 11.60
N GLY A 105 -5.07 9.54 11.46
CA GLY A 105 -5.83 9.26 10.25
C GLY A 105 -5.33 10.03 9.04
N GLU A 106 -5.03 11.33 9.20
CA GLU A 106 -4.41 12.13 8.13
C GLU A 106 -3.03 11.60 7.75
N CYS A 107 -2.20 11.20 8.72
CA CYS A 107 -0.91 10.56 8.45
C CYS A 107 -1.09 9.28 7.63
N ARG A 108 -2.08 8.42 7.94
CA ARG A 108 -2.40 7.21 7.15
C ARG A 108 -2.84 7.54 5.73
N ARG A 109 -3.62 8.61 5.55
CA ARG A 109 -3.98 9.11 4.21
C ARG A 109 -2.76 9.63 3.44
N VAL A 110 -1.82 10.32 4.10
CA VAL A 110 -0.54 10.74 3.48
C VAL A 110 0.31 9.54 3.06
N GLU A 111 0.41 8.50 3.90
CA GLU A 111 1.12 7.27 3.55
C GLU A 111 0.50 6.59 2.31
N LEU A 112 -0.83 6.56 2.25
CA LEU A 112 -1.54 6.05 1.09
C LEU A 112 -1.29 6.92 -0.15
N ALA A 113 -1.35 8.26 -0.03
CA ALA A 113 -0.99 9.19 -1.12
C ALA A 113 0.42 8.94 -1.63
N ARG A 114 1.38 8.74 -0.72
CA ARG A 114 2.76 8.41 -1.06
C ARG A 114 2.88 7.07 -1.81
N ALA A 115 2.11 6.08 -1.44
CA ALA A 115 2.11 4.78 -2.10
C ALA A 115 1.50 4.84 -3.51
N ILE A 116 0.47 5.67 -3.73
CA ILE A 116 -0.25 5.76 -5.00
C ILE A 116 0.27 6.82 -5.98
N ILE A 117 1.20 7.70 -5.57
CA ILE A 117 1.68 8.84 -6.38
C ILE A 117 2.25 8.41 -7.74
N ASN A 118 2.73 7.18 -7.83
CA ASN A 118 3.28 6.59 -9.05
C ASN A 118 2.25 5.80 -9.85
N SER A 119 0.97 5.85 -9.48
CA SER A 119 -0.13 5.08 -10.10
C SER A 119 0.23 3.59 -10.18
N PRO A 120 0.45 2.92 -9.05
CA PRO A 120 0.87 1.52 -9.04
C PRO A 120 -0.25 0.61 -9.54
N SER A 121 0.12 -0.50 -10.18
CA SER A 121 -0.84 -1.56 -10.55
C SER A 121 -1.23 -2.43 -9.34
N VAL A 122 -0.37 -2.50 -8.34
CA VAL A 122 -0.60 -3.23 -7.09
C VAL A 122 -0.35 -2.31 -5.90
N LEU A 123 -1.25 -2.32 -4.94
CA LEU A 123 -1.15 -1.62 -3.66
C LEU A 123 -1.13 -2.65 -2.53
N VAL A 124 -0.06 -2.65 -1.75
CA VAL A 124 0.15 -3.54 -0.62
C VAL A 124 0.00 -2.74 0.67
N LEU A 125 -0.88 -3.17 1.57
CA LEU A 125 -1.23 -2.47 2.81
C LEU A 125 -1.03 -3.42 4.00
N ASP A 126 -0.16 -3.05 4.94
CA ASP A 126 0.08 -3.85 6.14
C ASP A 126 -0.50 -3.12 7.36
N GLU A 127 -1.60 -3.67 7.92
CA GLU A 127 -2.29 -3.17 9.14
C GLU A 127 -2.58 -1.66 9.11
N LEU A 128 -3.02 -1.13 7.95
CA LEU A 128 -3.27 0.30 7.75
C LEU A 128 -4.26 0.90 8.76
N THR A 129 -5.14 0.08 9.31
CA THR A 129 -6.24 0.47 10.21
C THR A 129 -5.91 0.39 11.69
N ALA A 130 -4.68 0.00 12.04
CA ALA A 130 -4.28 -0.14 13.43
C ALA A 130 -4.35 1.21 14.18
N SER A 131 -4.96 1.21 15.36
CA SER A 131 -5.10 2.36 16.26
C SER A 131 -5.94 3.54 15.72
N LEU A 132 -6.78 3.28 14.73
CA LEU A 132 -7.75 4.26 14.23
C LEU A 132 -9.14 4.01 14.81
N ASP A 133 -9.93 5.07 14.90
CA ASP A 133 -11.36 4.99 15.21
C ASP A 133 -12.16 4.38 14.05
N GLU A 134 -13.38 3.94 14.34
CA GLU A 134 -14.20 3.19 13.39
C GLU A 134 -14.58 4.03 12.16
N ASP A 135 -14.90 5.31 12.35
CA ASP A 135 -15.27 6.21 11.25
C ASP A 135 -14.10 6.43 10.29
N THR A 136 -12.90 6.67 10.84
CA THR A 136 -11.67 6.81 10.04
C THR A 136 -11.35 5.51 9.28
N ILE A 137 -11.59 4.34 9.90
CA ILE A 137 -11.42 3.04 9.23
C ILE A 137 -12.39 2.91 8.06
N TRP A 138 -13.68 3.27 8.24
CA TRP A 138 -14.68 3.27 7.17
C TRP A 138 -14.26 4.11 5.98
N ASP A 139 -13.83 5.32 6.23
CA ASP A 139 -13.35 6.24 5.21
C ASP A 139 -12.17 5.66 4.41
N LEU A 140 -11.20 5.05 5.11
CA LEU A 140 -10.04 4.42 4.46
C LEU A 140 -10.44 3.21 3.61
N PHE A 141 -11.35 2.37 4.07
CA PHE A 141 -11.85 1.24 3.27
C PHE A 141 -12.62 1.70 2.04
N HIS A 142 -13.41 2.77 2.17
CA HIS A 142 -14.11 3.37 1.04
C HIS A 142 -13.12 3.86 -0.01
N LEU A 143 -12.09 4.58 0.42
CA LEU A 143 -11.01 5.08 -0.44
C LEU A 143 -10.24 3.93 -1.13
N ILE A 144 -9.91 2.87 -0.39
CA ILE A 144 -9.26 1.68 -0.94
C ILE A 144 -10.16 1.00 -1.98
N GLY A 145 -11.47 0.96 -1.74
CA GLY A 145 -12.46 0.46 -2.67
C GLY A 145 -12.50 1.26 -3.98
N GLU A 146 -12.39 2.60 -3.91
CA GLU A 146 -12.30 3.48 -5.07
C GLU A 146 -11.02 3.19 -5.89
N LEU A 147 -9.86 3.09 -5.21
CA LEU A 147 -8.60 2.76 -5.88
C LEU A 147 -8.68 1.40 -6.59
N ASN A 148 -9.34 0.41 -5.98
CA ASN A 148 -9.56 -0.89 -6.62
C ASN A 148 -10.49 -0.79 -7.83
N ARG A 149 -11.57 0.02 -7.76
CA ARG A 149 -12.46 0.26 -8.91
C ARG A 149 -11.76 0.96 -10.07
N LEU A 150 -10.76 1.80 -9.78
CA LEU A 150 -9.91 2.44 -10.77
C LEU A 150 -8.86 1.49 -11.39
N GLY A 151 -8.85 0.21 -11.01
CA GLY A 151 -8.01 -0.83 -11.61
C GLY A 151 -6.76 -1.19 -10.83
N THR A 152 -6.53 -0.61 -9.64
CA THR A 152 -5.42 -1.01 -8.76
C THR A 152 -5.77 -2.33 -8.06
N THR A 153 -4.91 -3.34 -8.17
CA THR A 153 -5.02 -4.55 -7.34
C THR A 153 -4.61 -4.23 -5.91
N VAL A 154 -5.47 -4.51 -4.94
CA VAL A 154 -5.17 -4.26 -3.53
C VAL A 154 -4.93 -5.56 -2.79
N ILE A 155 -3.83 -5.65 -2.06
CA ILE A 155 -3.48 -6.74 -1.14
C ILE A 155 -3.32 -6.14 0.25
N MET A 156 -4.14 -6.57 1.21
CA MET A 156 -4.15 -5.99 2.54
C MET A 156 -4.11 -7.05 3.63
N ALA A 157 -3.20 -6.88 4.59
CA ALA A 157 -3.30 -7.58 5.87
C ALA A 157 -4.06 -6.69 6.87
N THR A 158 -5.05 -7.24 7.54
CA THR A 158 -5.82 -6.51 8.55
C THR A 158 -6.44 -7.44 9.58
N HIS A 159 -6.65 -6.92 10.78
CA HIS A 159 -7.43 -7.54 11.84
C HIS A 159 -8.86 -6.98 11.95
N ALA A 160 -9.25 -6.07 11.08
CA ALA A 160 -10.57 -5.44 11.06
C ALA A 160 -11.65 -6.40 10.51
N LYS A 161 -12.08 -7.36 11.33
CA LYS A 161 -13.02 -8.45 10.97
C LYS A 161 -14.30 -7.95 10.32
N ASN A 162 -14.92 -6.92 10.90
CA ASN A 162 -16.19 -6.37 10.41
C ASN A 162 -16.07 -5.89 8.97
N PHE A 163 -14.96 -5.21 8.65
CA PHE A 163 -14.71 -4.69 7.30
C PHE A 163 -14.43 -5.81 6.30
N VAL A 164 -13.61 -6.81 6.67
CA VAL A 164 -13.39 -7.98 5.81
C VAL A 164 -14.71 -8.67 5.47
N ASN A 165 -15.57 -8.87 6.47
CA ASN A 165 -16.86 -9.51 6.31
C ASN A 165 -17.83 -8.71 5.44
N LEU A 166 -17.72 -7.39 5.46
CA LEU A 166 -18.55 -6.51 4.64
C LEU A 166 -18.07 -6.42 3.19
N MET A 167 -16.76 -6.26 3.00
CA MET A 167 -16.14 -6.08 1.68
C MET A 167 -16.27 -7.32 0.78
N ARG A 168 -16.40 -8.51 1.35
CA ARG A 168 -16.60 -9.78 0.61
C ARG A 168 -15.61 -9.95 -0.54
N LYS A 169 -14.35 -9.67 -0.29
CA LYS A 169 -13.27 -9.91 -1.25
C LYS A 169 -12.67 -11.30 -1.04
N ARG A 170 -11.67 -11.66 -1.87
CA ARG A 170 -10.89 -12.88 -1.66
C ARG A 170 -10.16 -12.80 -0.32
N VAL A 171 -10.30 -13.81 0.52
CA VAL A 171 -9.65 -13.93 1.82
C VAL A 171 -8.65 -15.07 1.78
N ILE A 172 -7.40 -14.76 2.08
CA ILE A 172 -6.31 -15.73 2.21
C ILE A 172 -5.97 -15.84 3.69
N THR A 173 -6.17 -17.03 4.26
CA THR A 173 -5.87 -17.31 5.67
C THR A 173 -4.48 -17.92 5.78
N LEU A 174 -3.62 -17.27 6.58
CA LEU A 174 -2.27 -17.74 6.88
C LEU A 174 -2.20 -18.31 8.30
N VAL A 175 -1.59 -19.48 8.44
CA VAL A 175 -1.28 -20.12 9.72
C VAL A 175 0.16 -20.61 9.65
N ASP A 176 0.99 -20.19 10.61
CA ASP A 176 2.42 -20.57 10.72
C ASP A 176 3.20 -20.46 9.40
N GLY A 177 3.01 -19.37 8.69
CA GLY A 177 3.69 -19.07 7.44
C GLY A 177 3.19 -19.85 6.22
N ARG A 178 2.10 -20.60 6.35
CA ARG A 178 1.48 -21.38 5.25
C ARG A 178 0.10 -20.87 4.92
N ILE A 179 -0.29 -20.99 3.65
CA ILE A 179 -1.67 -20.71 3.23
C ILE A 179 -2.53 -21.88 3.72
N PHE A 180 -3.47 -21.58 4.61
CA PHE A 180 -4.41 -22.54 5.17
C PHE A 180 -5.78 -22.47 4.50
N GLY A 181 -6.17 -21.31 3.97
CA GLY A 181 -7.42 -21.12 3.25
C GLY A 181 -7.29 -20.04 2.18
N ASP A 182 -8.08 -20.16 1.11
CA ASP A 182 -8.15 -19.19 0.00
C ASP A 182 -9.58 -19.17 -0.54
N VAL A 183 -10.39 -18.25 -0.04
CA VAL A 183 -11.84 -18.20 -0.30
C VAL A 183 -12.21 -16.94 -1.07
N ARG A 184 -12.84 -17.10 -2.24
CA ARG A 184 -13.45 -16.00 -2.98
C ARG A 184 -14.71 -15.53 -2.26
N ASN A 185 -14.90 -14.22 -2.18
CA ASN A 185 -16.01 -13.59 -1.42
C ASN A 185 -16.08 -14.07 0.04
N GLY A 186 -14.91 -14.32 0.64
CA GLY A 186 -14.75 -14.89 1.98
C GLY A 186 -15.12 -13.93 3.10
N ARG A 187 -15.20 -14.52 4.31
CA ARG A 187 -15.26 -13.81 5.57
C ARG A 187 -13.95 -13.97 6.33
N TYR A 188 -13.77 -13.16 7.35
CA TYR A 188 -12.59 -13.25 8.20
C TYR A 188 -12.52 -14.61 8.90
N GLY A 189 -11.43 -15.34 8.67
CA GLY A 189 -11.21 -16.67 9.23
C GLY A 189 -11.78 -17.82 8.42
N ASP A 190 -12.35 -17.57 7.25
CA ASP A 190 -12.76 -18.63 6.34
C ASP A 190 -11.55 -19.46 5.91
N VAL A 191 -11.70 -20.78 5.88
CA VAL A 191 -10.63 -21.73 5.56
C VAL A 191 -10.97 -22.65 4.38
N MET A 192 -12.17 -22.57 3.86
CA MET A 192 -12.63 -23.27 2.62
C MET A 192 -13.71 -22.48 1.92
#